data_be0d524c7c0010ae837fbc808083d19d
#
_entry.id   be0d524c7c0010ae837fbc808083d19d
#
_cell.length_a   1.000
_cell.length_b   1.000
_cell.length_c   1.000
_cell.angle_alpha   90.00
_cell.angle_beta   90.00
_cell.angle_gamma   90.00
#
_symmetry.space_group_name_H-M   'P 1'
#
loop_
_entity.id
_entity.type
_entity.pdbx_description
1 polymer ?
#
loop_
_entity_poly.entity_id
_entity_poly.type
_entity_poly.pdbx_seq_one_letter_code
_entity_poly.pdbx_strand_id
1 'polypeptide(L)'
;MREMCQTFGITALGETVESWTLENEFLTAEVLTYGATLRRLVFGGVDVVLGYDTLSEYERNDGYVGATVGRVCNRIGGASFGLNGKTYPLAQNDGENHLHGGVRGFDKYIWAAESLEDGLRLRRLSPDGEEGYPGTLAVSVTYRLAGAALRIEYEAESDADTLCSLTNHSYFNLNGGGTAMAHTLALAAERYLETSPGCLPTGRALPVAGTPFDFRAAKAVGRDIGTPAEQLRLVNGYDHHFCVDGAGLRRAAVLRGDSSGIAMTMDTTSPGVQLYTANWLSRRGGKNGAVYEPRCAVCLEPQFPPDAVHHPGFPQPLLRRGEVYRHCTVYSFSK
;
A
#
# COMPACT_ATOMS: atom_id res chain seq x y z
N MET A 1 21.70 0.45 14.60
CA MET A 1 20.24 0.71 14.68
C MET A 1 19.80 0.50 16.13
N ARG A 2 18.90 1.32 16.65
CA ARG A 2 18.25 1.12 17.95
C ARG A 2 16.88 0.52 17.70
N GLU A 3 16.49 -0.45 18.52
CA GLU A 3 15.21 -1.11 18.43
C GLU A 3 14.53 -1.15 19.80
N MET A 4 13.24 -0.90 19.84
CA MET A 4 12.44 -0.96 21.07
C MET A 4 11.10 -1.61 20.77
N CYS A 5 10.68 -2.52 21.65
CA CYS A 5 9.37 -3.16 21.60
C CYS A 5 8.56 -2.78 22.83
N GLN A 6 7.28 -2.52 22.65
CA GLN A 6 6.32 -2.27 23.72
C GLN A 6 4.93 -2.78 23.35
N THR A 7 4.10 -3.05 24.35
CA THR A 7 2.69 -3.37 24.12
C THR A 7 1.97 -2.11 23.61
N PHE A 8 1.33 -2.23 22.45
CA PHE A 8 0.49 -1.17 21.89
C PHE A 8 -0.97 -1.28 22.34
N GLY A 9 -1.46 -2.51 22.52
CA GLY A 9 -2.81 -2.77 22.98
C GLY A 9 -3.16 -4.26 22.94
N ILE A 10 -4.40 -4.55 23.27
CA ILE A 10 -4.98 -5.89 23.20
C ILE A 10 -6.22 -5.82 22.31
N THR A 11 -6.31 -6.69 21.31
CA THR A 11 -7.45 -6.75 20.37
C THR A 11 -8.74 -7.14 21.08
N ALA A 12 -9.87 -6.89 20.45
CA ALA A 12 -11.18 -7.38 20.93
C ALA A 12 -11.23 -8.92 21.08
N LEU A 13 -10.31 -9.66 20.44
CA LEU A 13 -10.16 -11.11 20.55
C LEU A 13 -9.18 -11.53 21.66
N GLY A 14 -8.60 -10.58 22.41
CA GLY A 14 -7.64 -10.86 23.49
C GLY A 14 -6.20 -11.08 23.02
N GLU A 15 -5.87 -10.76 21.78
CA GLU A 15 -4.53 -10.91 21.22
C GLU A 15 -3.69 -9.65 21.52
N THR A 16 -2.46 -9.82 21.98
CA THR A 16 -1.55 -8.70 22.25
C THR A 16 -0.98 -8.14 20.94
N VAL A 17 -1.08 -6.84 20.76
CA VAL A 17 -0.43 -6.09 19.69
C VAL A 17 0.81 -5.40 20.23
N GLU A 18 1.93 -5.61 19.57
CA GLU A 18 3.19 -4.96 19.88
C GLU A 18 3.45 -3.80 18.90
N SER A 19 4.12 -2.78 19.40
CA SER A 19 4.72 -1.70 18.61
C SER A 19 6.22 -1.81 18.66
N TRP A 20 6.84 -1.89 17.49
CA TRP A 20 8.29 -1.99 17.30
C TRP A 20 8.82 -0.72 16.70
N THR A 21 9.72 -0.04 17.39
CA THR A 21 10.38 1.17 16.89
C THR A 21 11.77 0.83 16.41
N LEU A 22 12.03 1.13 15.14
CA LEU A 22 13.34 1.10 14.50
C LEU A 22 13.87 2.53 14.38
N GLU A 23 15.09 2.78 14.83
CA GLU A 23 15.68 4.11 14.80
C GLU A 23 17.13 4.08 14.35
N ASN A 24 17.49 5.00 13.48
CA ASN A 24 18.87 5.33 13.14
C ASN A 24 19.08 6.86 13.19
N GLU A 25 20.21 7.35 12.72
CA GLU A 25 20.57 8.78 12.72
C GLU A 25 19.57 9.65 11.93
N PHE A 26 18.88 9.09 10.94
CA PHE A 26 18.04 9.84 9.97
C PHE A 26 16.55 9.61 10.15
N LEU A 27 16.16 8.39 10.52
CA LEU A 27 14.76 7.94 10.51
C LEU A 27 14.37 7.26 11.81
N THR A 28 13.12 7.48 12.20
CA THR A 28 12.41 6.64 13.16
C THR A 28 11.19 6.04 12.49
N ALA A 29 11.08 4.71 12.45
CA ALA A 29 9.91 3.99 11.97
C ALA A 29 9.27 3.21 13.11
N GLU A 30 7.95 3.24 13.23
CA GLU A 30 7.19 2.45 14.18
C GLU A 30 6.25 1.51 13.43
N VAL A 31 6.37 0.21 13.72
CA VAL A 31 5.61 -0.86 13.06
C VAL A 31 4.83 -1.65 14.10
N LEU A 32 3.54 -1.87 13.86
CA LEU A 32 2.67 -2.68 14.70
C LEU A 32 2.65 -4.13 14.21
N THR A 33 2.56 -5.08 15.14
CA THR A 33 2.32 -6.49 14.78
C THR A 33 0.91 -6.71 14.21
N TYR A 34 -0.07 -5.85 14.49
CA TYR A 34 -1.39 -5.86 13.85
C TYR A 34 -1.28 -5.34 12.42
N GLY A 35 -1.55 -6.20 11.43
CA GLY A 35 -1.49 -5.87 10.02
C GLY A 35 -0.08 -5.59 9.48
N ALA A 36 1.00 -5.89 10.23
CA ALA A 36 2.35 -5.44 9.93
C ALA A 36 2.38 -3.96 9.53
N THR A 37 1.69 -3.12 10.31
CA THR A 37 1.31 -1.74 9.98
C THR A 37 2.45 -0.76 10.23
N LEU A 38 2.86 0.00 9.22
CA LEU A 38 3.72 1.18 9.39
C LEU A 38 2.90 2.31 10.02
N ARG A 39 3.00 2.46 11.34
CA ARG A 39 2.23 3.44 12.10
C ARG A 39 2.83 4.83 12.03
N ARG A 40 4.17 4.92 12.04
CA ARG A 40 4.91 6.17 12.12
C ARG A 40 6.17 6.10 11.28
N LEU A 41 6.51 7.21 10.63
CA LEU A 41 7.77 7.36 9.92
C LEU A 41 8.24 8.81 10.03
N VAL A 42 9.29 9.04 10.82
CA VAL A 42 9.79 10.39 11.10
C VAL A 42 11.07 10.63 10.34
N PHE A 43 11.10 11.74 9.59
CA PHE A 43 12.30 12.28 8.96
C PHE A 43 12.40 13.78 9.24
N GLY A 44 13.56 14.26 9.71
CA GLY A 44 13.79 15.66 10.00
C GLY A 44 12.80 16.25 11.02
N GLY A 45 12.32 15.45 11.97
CA GLY A 45 11.35 15.84 13.00
C GLY A 45 9.89 15.85 12.53
N VAL A 46 9.61 15.50 11.28
CA VAL A 46 8.24 15.43 10.72
C VAL A 46 7.82 13.96 10.60
N ASP A 47 6.66 13.61 11.17
CA ASP A 47 6.02 12.31 10.92
C ASP A 47 5.28 12.38 9.58
N VAL A 48 5.80 11.68 8.58
CA VAL A 48 5.39 11.80 7.18
C VAL A 48 4.28 10.84 6.75
N VAL A 49 3.76 10.01 7.68
CA VAL A 49 2.65 9.09 7.39
C VAL A 49 1.49 9.30 8.35
N LEU A 50 0.28 9.06 7.89
CA LEU A 50 -0.90 8.99 8.75
C LEU A 50 -0.86 7.72 9.60
N GLY A 51 -1.64 7.71 10.70
CA GLY A 51 -1.81 6.57 11.59
C GLY A 51 -2.76 6.94 12.72
N TYR A 52 -2.90 6.06 13.71
CA TYR A 52 -3.77 6.28 14.86
C TYR A 52 -3.02 6.12 16.18
N ASP A 53 -3.58 6.67 17.27
CA ASP A 53 -2.98 6.60 18.59
C ASP A 53 -3.39 5.34 19.37
N THR A 54 -4.50 4.72 19.01
CA THR A 54 -5.05 3.55 19.71
C THR A 54 -5.30 2.36 18.79
N LEU A 55 -5.20 1.15 19.33
CA LEU A 55 -5.50 -0.07 18.62
C LEU A 55 -6.97 -0.12 18.15
N SER A 56 -7.91 0.36 18.97
CA SER A 56 -9.34 0.36 18.62
C SER A 56 -9.65 1.21 17.36
N GLU A 57 -8.83 2.19 17.03
CA GLU A 57 -8.95 2.95 15.80
C GLU A 57 -8.49 2.12 14.59
N TYR A 58 -7.44 1.30 14.75
CA TYR A 58 -7.02 0.34 13.72
C TYR A 58 -8.02 -0.80 13.53
N GLU A 59 -8.62 -1.32 14.60
CA GLU A 59 -9.64 -2.38 14.50
C GLU A 59 -10.92 -1.91 13.76
N ARG A 60 -11.27 -0.62 13.87
CA ARG A 60 -12.38 0.00 13.10
C ARG A 60 -12.01 0.28 11.64
N ASN A 61 -10.80 0.01 11.25
CA ASN A 61 -10.13 0.39 10.03
C ASN A 61 -11.01 0.27 8.77
N ASP A 62 -11.36 1.40 8.20
CA ASP A 62 -12.06 1.56 6.93
C ASP A 62 -11.17 2.18 5.83
N GLY A 63 -9.85 2.28 6.07
CA GLY A 63 -8.89 2.92 5.16
C GLY A 63 -7.55 2.22 5.07
N TYR A 64 -7.36 1.07 5.70
CA TYR A 64 -6.11 0.29 5.65
C TYR A 64 -4.85 1.08 6.01
N VAL A 65 -4.96 2.12 6.85
CA VAL A 65 -3.93 3.12 7.11
C VAL A 65 -2.62 2.48 7.59
N GLY A 66 -1.59 2.53 6.72
CA GLY A 66 -0.25 2.00 6.98
C GLY A 66 -0.13 0.47 6.94
N ALA A 67 -1.22 -0.26 6.77
CA ALA A 67 -1.22 -1.73 6.85
C ALA A 67 -0.55 -2.40 5.64
N THR A 68 -0.02 -3.59 5.89
CA THR A 68 0.31 -4.54 4.82
C THR A 68 -0.97 -5.18 4.31
N VAL A 69 -1.22 -5.02 3.02
CA VAL A 69 -2.43 -5.50 2.34
C VAL A 69 -2.11 -6.78 1.57
N GLY A 70 -2.95 -7.76 1.69
CA GLY A 70 -2.87 -9.08 1.07
C GLY A 70 -4.02 -10.01 1.52
N ARG A 71 -4.19 -11.20 0.88
CA ARG A 71 -3.27 -11.93 0.00
C ARG A 71 -3.07 -11.22 -1.36
N VAL A 72 -4.12 -10.59 -1.90
CA VAL A 72 -4.08 -9.76 -3.10
C VAL A 72 -4.58 -8.35 -2.75
N CYS A 73 -3.73 -7.36 -2.95
CA CYS A 73 -4.09 -5.96 -2.78
C CYS A 73 -4.93 -5.48 -3.95
N ASN A 74 -5.72 -4.41 -3.70
CA ASN A 74 -6.69 -3.85 -4.61
C ASN A 74 -7.82 -4.84 -4.96
N ARG A 75 -8.55 -4.62 -6.07
CA ARG A 75 -9.80 -5.32 -6.40
C ARG A 75 -9.59 -6.56 -7.25
N ILE A 76 -10.49 -7.54 -7.04
CA ILE A 76 -10.77 -8.65 -7.96
C ILE A 76 -12.26 -8.59 -8.29
N GLY A 77 -12.58 -8.36 -9.55
CA GLY A 77 -13.94 -8.19 -10.06
C GLY A 77 -14.80 -9.43 -9.85
N GLY A 78 -16.08 -9.23 -9.50
CA GLY A 78 -17.03 -10.31 -9.27
C GLY A 78 -16.64 -11.27 -8.14
N ALA A 79 -15.70 -10.87 -7.28
CA ALA A 79 -15.20 -11.64 -6.14
C ALA A 79 -14.94 -13.11 -6.49
N SER A 80 -14.24 -13.37 -7.58
CA SER A 80 -13.84 -14.73 -7.98
C SER A 80 -12.69 -14.69 -8.98
N PHE A 81 -11.96 -15.78 -9.10
CA PHE A 81 -10.97 -15.96 -10.16
C PHE A 81 -10.83 -17.39 -10.61
N GLY A 82 -10.38 -17.59 -11.85
CA GLY A 82 -10.06 -18.89 -12.42
C GLY A 82 -8.59 -19.22 -12.26
N LEU A 83 -8.28 -20.43 -11.75
CA LEU A 83 -6.93 -20.95 -11.68
C LEU A 83 -6.92 -22.47 -11.90
N ASN A 84 -6.08 -22.95 -12.82
CA ASN A 84 -5.94 -24.37 -13.14
C ASN A 84 -7.28 -25.08 -13.44
N GLY A 85 -8.17 -24.40 -14.19
CA GLY A 85 -9.47 -24.95 -14.57
C GLY A 85 -10.53 -24.97 -13.47
N LYS A 86 -10.23 -24.42 -12.29
CA LYS A 86 -11.17 -24.28 -11.17
C LYS A 86 -11.46 -22.81 -10.91
N THR A 87 -12.71 -22.50 -10.55
CA THR A 87 -13.11 -21.17 -10.09
C THR A 87 -13.05 -21.12 -8.56
N TYR A 88 -12.43 -20.07 -8.04
CA TYR A 88 -12.32 -19.78 -6.61
C TYR A 88 -13.20 -18.59 -6.26
N PRO A 89 -14.29 -18.78 -5.51
CA PRO A 89 -15.08 -17.67 -4.99
C PRO A 89 -14.33 -17.00 -3.83
N LEU A 90 -14.40 -15.69 -3.78
CA LEU A 90 -13.81 -14.86 -2.73
C LEU A 90 -14.89 -14.12 -1.95
N ALA A 91 -14.53 -13.53 -0.81
CA ALA A 91 -15.46 -12.69 -0.06
C ALA A 91 -15.81 -11.41 -0.84
N GLN A 92 -17.09 -11.07 -0.91
CA GLN A 92 -17.59 -9.80 -1.44
C GLN A 92 -17.55 -8.76 -0.32
N ASN A 93 -16.52 -7.93 -0.27
CA ASN A 93 -16.33 -6.92 0.76
C ASN A 93 -16.25 -5.48 0.20
N ASP A 94 -16.48 -5.34 -1.12
CA ASP A 94 -16.57 -4.05 -1.81
C ASP A 94 -17.64 -4.12 -2.92
N GLY A 95 -18.91 -4.04 -2.50
CA GLY A 95 -20.04 -4.30 -3.38
C GLY A 95 -20.02 -5.73 -3.90
N GLU A 96 -19.98 -5.91 -5.22
CA GLU A 96 -19.86 -7.23 -5.88
C GLU A 96 -18.42 -7.73 -5.98
N ASN A 97 -17.45 -6.90 -5.60
CA ASN A 97 -16.04 -7.18 -5.76
C ASN A 97 -15.40 -7.66 -4.46
N HIS A 98 -14.22 -8.23 -4.60
CA HIS A 98 -13.29 -8.48 -3.52
C HIS A 98 -12.25 -7.37 -3.48
N LEU A 99 -11.91 -6.89 -2.28
CA LEU A 99 -10.96 -5.81 -2.07
C LEU A 99 -9.95 -6.18 -0.99
N HIS A 100 -8.67 -5.91 -1.23
CA HIS A 100 -7.59 -5.92 -0.26
C HIS A 100 -7.47 -7.21 0.57
N GLY A 101 -7.74 -8.37 -0.04
CA GLY A 101 -7.59 -9.66 0.63
C GLY A 101 -8.80 -10.12 1.45
N GLY A 102 -9.92 -9.37 1.40
CA GLY A 102 -11.21 -9.82 1.90
C GLY A 102 -11.70 -9.16 3.20
N VAL A 103 -12.67 -9.80 3.83
CA VAL A 103 -13.29 -9.31 5.07
C VAL A 103 -12.29 -9.28 6.22
N ARG A 104 -11.47 -10.32 6.32
CA ARG A 104 -10.33 -10.38 7.25
C ARG A 104 -9.03 -10.56 6.46
N GLY A 105 -8.60 -9.50 5.77
CA GLY A 105 -7.32 -9.48 5.06
C GLY A 105 -6.11 -9.43 5.99
N PHE A 106 -4.92 -9.36 5.41
CA PHE A 106 -3.65 -9.36 6.15
C PHE A 106 -3.50 -8.19 7.12
N ASP A 107 -4.20 -7.10 6.88
CA ASP A 107 -4.32 -5.92 7.72
C ASP A 107 -4.95 -6.16 9.09
N LYS A 108 -5.67 -7.28 9.28
CA LYS A 108 -6.45 -7.59 10.49
C LYS A 108 -5.92 -8.80 11.28
N TYR A 109 -4.70 -9.23 11.00
CA TYR A 109 -4.05 -10.32 11.72
C TYR A 109 -2.86 -9.82 12.53
N ILE A 110 -2.56 -10.54 13.61
CA ILE A 110 -1.31 -10.37 14.33
C ILE A 110 -0.22 -11.14 13.58
N TRP A 111 0.87 -10.45 13.30
CA TRP A 111 2.06 -11.02 12.70
C TRP A 111 3.10 -11.30 13.78
N ALA A 112 3.77 -12.44 13.69
CA ALA A 112 4.88 -12.75 14.57
C ALA A 112 6.10 -11.90 14.20
N ALA A 113 6.59 -11.10 15.16
CA ALA A 113 7.72 -10.22 14.96
C ALA A 113 9.04 -10.92 15.32
N GLU A 114 10.08 -10.66 14.52
CA GLU A 114 11.44 -11.13 14.72
C GLU A 114 12.40 -9.95 14.52
N SER A 115 13.12 -9.59 15.57
CA SER A 115 14.22 -8.62 15.51
C SER A 115 15.37 -9.17 14.66
N LEU A 116 15.88 -8.36 13.74
CA LEU A 116 17.06 -8.64 12.93
C LEU A 116 18.16 -7.61 13.28
N GLU A 117 19.41 -7.91 12.95
CA GLU A 117 20.53 -6.99 13.17
C GLU A 117 20.30 -5.61 12.51
N ASP A 118 19.62 -5.60 11.37
CA ASP A 118 19.41 -4.40 10.52
C ASP A 118 17.93 -4.11 10.22
N GLY A 119 16.98 -4.71 10.97
CA GLY A 119 15.55 -4.51 10.71
C GLY A 119 14.61 -5.36 11.54
N LEU A 120 13.35 -5.29 11.21
CA LEU A 120 12.26 -6.04 11.81
C LEU A 120 11.60 -6.90 10.73
N ARG A 121 11.49 -8.19 10.97
CA ARG A 121 10.72 -9.11 10.14
C ARG A 121 9.41 -9.48 10.82
N LEU A 122 8.32 -9.35 10.09
CA LEU A 122 7.00 -9.82 10.52
C LEU A 122 6.58 -10.98 9.64
N ARG A 123 6.09 -12.07 10.24
CA ARG A 123 5.71 -13.30 9.54
C ARG A 123 4.31 -13.75 9.93
N ARG A 124 3.63 -14.35 8.97
CA ARG A 124 2.39 -15.09 9.23
C ARG A 124 2.27 -16.28 8.29
N LEU A 125 1.45 -17.26 8.71
CA LEU A 125 0.96 -18.33 7.86
C LEU A 125 -0.51 -18.04 7.53
N SER A 126 -0.82 -17.95 6.23
CA SER A 126 -2.19 -17.84 5.74
C SER A 126 -2.63 -19.23 5.28
N PRO A 127 -3.57 -19.90 5.98
CA PRO A 127 -3.95 -21.27 5.69
C PRO A 127 -4.66 -21.39 4.33
N ASP A 128 -4.65 -22.59 3.77
CA ASP A 128 -5.43 -22.93 2.57
C ASP A 128 -6.90 -22.58 2.76
N GLY A 129 -7.49 -21.90 1.78
CA GLY A 129 -8.89 -21.46 1.80
C GLY A 129 -9.15 -20.16 2.57
N GLU A 130 -8.14 -19.52 3.19
CA GLU A 130 -8.32 -18.21 3.84
C GLU A 130 -8.86 -17.19 2.83
N GLU A 131 -10.00 -16.54 3.15
CA GLU A 131 -10.74 -15.62 2.28
C GLU A 131 -11.05 -16.17 0.85
N GLY A 132 -10.98 -17.49 0.66
CA GLY A 132 -11.23 -18.19 -0.61
C GLY A 132 -9.97 -18.50 -1.44
N TYR A 133 -8.80 -18.07 -1.03
CA TYR A 133 -7.57 -18.31 -1.77
C TYR A 133 -7.01 -19.72 -1.54
N PRO A 134 -6.59 -20.44 -2.61
CA PRO A 134 -6.00 -21.77 -2.49
C PRO A 134 -4.57 -21.71 -1.96
N GLY A 135 -4.15 -22.81 -1.32
CA GLY A 135 -2.81 -23.06 -0.82
C GLY A 135 -2.49 -22.35 0.48
N THR A 136 -1.66 -23.02 1.29
CA THR A 136 -1.10 -22.43 2.50
C THR A 136 0.05 -21.50 2.09
N LEU A 137 -0.04 -20.22 2.46
CA LEU A 137 0.95 -19.20 2.11
C LEU A 137 1.77 -18.82 3.35
N ALA A 138 3.05 -19.12 3.36
CA ALA A 138 3.99 -18.55 4.31
C ALA A 138 4.44 -17.17 3.78
N VAL A 139 4.20 -16.11 4.56
CA VAL A 139 4.48 -14.75 4.13
C VAL A 139 5.28 -13.98 5.17
N SER A 140 6.21 -13.16 4.71
CA SER A 140 6.96 -12.23 5.54
C SER A 140 7.04 -10.84 4.93
N VAL A 141 7.08 -9.84 5.80
CA VAL A 141 7.38 -8.44 5.49
C VAL A 141 8.55 -8.01 6.36
N THR A 142 9.60 -7.45 5.74
CA THR A 142 10.78 -6.99 6.46
C THR A 142 10.94 -5.48 6.27
N TYR A 143 11.02 -4.76 7.38
CA TYR A 143 11.30 -3.33 7.44
C TYR A 143 12.75 -3.10 7.80
N ARG A 144 13.49 -2.32 7.00
CA ARG A 144 14.90 -1.99 7.24
C ARG A 144 15.14 -0.50 7.10
N LEU A 145 15.99 0.07 7.97
CA LEU A 145 16.46 1.44 7.84
C LEU A 145 17.90 1.44 7.32
N ALA A 146 18.13 2.09 6.18
CA ALA A 146 19.46 2.23 5.58
C ALA A 146 19.73 3.71 5.24
N GLY A 147 20.54 4.40 6.06
CA GLY A 147 20.67 5.86 5.98
C GLY A 147 19.30 6.53 6.10
N ALA A 148 18.99 7.46 5.22
CA ALA A 148 17.69 8.14 5.17
C ALA A 148 16.65 7.37 4.33
N ALA A 149 16.73 6.05 4.27
CA ALA A 149 15.79 5.21 3.52
C ALA A 149 15.11 4.16 4.41
N LEU A 150 13.80 4.00 4.21
CA LEU A 150 13.01 2.86 4.66
C LEU A 150 12.84 1.88 3.50
N ARG A 151 13.28 0.65 3.71
CA ARG A 151 13.12 -0.46 2.77
C ARG A 151 12.08 -1.42 3.31
N ILE A 152 11.09 -1.78 2.50
CA ILE A 152 10.06 -2.78 2.78
C ILE A 152 10.25 -3.92 1.79
N GLU A 153 10.51 -5.12 2.29
CA GLU A 153 10.71 -6.33 1.51
C GLU A 153 9.60 -7.33 1.80
N TYR A 154 9.03 -7.88 0.74
CA TYR A 154 7.98 -8.89 0.82
C TYR A 154 8.53 -10.21 0.27
N GLU A 155 8.30 -11.29 1.02
CA GLU A 155 8.61 -12.65 0.56
C GLU A 155 7.44 -13.56 0.91
N ALA A 156 7.03 -14.40 -0.05
CA ALA A 156 6.00 -15.40 0.19
C ALA A 156 6.25 -16.67 -0.63
N GLU A 157 5.84 -17.82 -0.06
CA GLU A 157 5.91 -19.13 -0.69
C GLU A 157 4.63 -19.90 -0.38
N SER A 158 4.12 -20.67 -1.35
CA SER A 158 2.89 -21.45 -1.21
C SER A 158 3.11 -22.93 -1.51
N ASP A 159 2.36 -23.79 -0.81
CA ASP A 159 2.33 -25.24 -1.05
C ASP A 159 1.45 -25.64 -2.26
N ALA A 160 0.72 -24.66 -2.85
CA ALA A 160 -0.08 -24.83 -4.07
C ALA A 160 0.00 -23.57 -4.92
N ASP A 161 -0.42 -23.65 -6.20
CA ASP A 161 -0.58 -22.48 -7.05
C ASP A 161 -1.64 -21.56 -6.44
N THR A 162 -1.33 -20.26 -6.33
CA THR A 162 -2.20 -19.26 -5.71
C THR A 162 -1.94 -17.88 -6.31
N LEU A 163 -2.64 -16.86 -5.80
CA LEU A 163 -2.38 -15.46 -6.12
C LEU A 163 -1.65 -14.79 -4.95
N CYS A 164 -0.69 -13.92 -5.26
CA CYS A 164 0.00 -13.10 -4.29
C CYS A 164 0.34 -11.72 -4.88
N SER A 165 -0.18 -10.67 -4.28
CA SER A 165 0.15 -9.28 -4.60
C SER A 165 0.09 -8.47 -3.32
N LEU A 166 1.24 -8.14 -2.75
CA LEU A 166 1.35 -7.45 -1.47
C LEU A 166 1.71 -5.99 -1.70
N THR A 167 1.18 -5.11 -0.86
CA THR A 167 1.56 -3.71 -0.79
C THR A 167 1.48 -3.18 0.64
N ASN A 168 2.06 -2.01 0.88
CA ASN A 168 1.84 -1.23 2.10
C ASN A 168 0.97 -0.02 1.78
N HIS A 169 -0.12 0.15 2.52
CA HIS A 169 -1.10 1.21 2.30
C HIS A 169 -0.80 2.46 3.15
N SER A 170 0.44 2.94 3.10
CA SER A 170 0.82 4.18 3.79
C SER A 170 0.22 5.40 3.10
N TYR A 171 -0.32 6.29 3.92
CA TYR A 171 -0.83 7.60 3.57
C TYR A 171 0.24 8.64 3.85
N PHE A 172 0.91 9.14 2.83
CA PHE A 172 2.00 10.10 2.97
C PHE A 172 1.48 11.54 3.01
N ASN A 173 1.92 12.29 4.01
CA ASN A 173 1.84 13.74 4.04
C ASN A 173 3.19 14.27 4.53
N LEU A 174 4.02 14.72 3.60
CA LEU A 174 5.41 15.14 3.90
C LEU A 174 5.50 16.46 4.67
N ASN A 175 4.37 17.15 4.89
CA ASN A 175 4.28 18.32 5.76
C ASN A 175 3.90 17.95 7.21
N GLY A 176 3.56 16.68 7.48
CA GLY A 176 3.11 16.21 8.80
C GLY A 176 1.65 16.53 9.12
N GLY A 177 0.88 17.10 8.20
CA GLY A 177 -0.54 17.41 8.40
C GLY A 177 -1.12 18.37 7.37
N GLY A 178 -2.41 18.68 7.50
CA GLY A 178 -3.16 19.48 6.53
C GLY A 178 -3.44 18.73 5.23
N THR A 179 -3.70 19.45 4.15
CA THR A 179 -3.92 18.87 2.83
C THR A 179 -2.61 18.52 2.14
N ALA A 180 -2.58 17.41 1.40
CA ALA A 180 -1.44 17.02 0.56
C ALA A 180 -1.57 17.49 -0.90
N MET A 181 -2.58 18.28 -1.23
CA MET A 181 -2.84 18.65 -2.64
C MET A 181 -1.83 19.62 -3.24
N ALA A 182 -1.10 20.36 -2.39
CA ALA A 182 -0.01 21.23 -2.82
C ALA A 182 1.34 20.48 -2.96
N HIS A 183 1.45 19.23 -2.43
CA HIS A 183 2.64 18.40 -2.67
C HIS A 183 2.86 18.22 -4.16
N THR A 184 4.12 18.26 -4.59
CA THR A 184 4.45 17.95 -5.99
C THR A 184 4.78 16.48 -6.14
N LEU A 185 4.24 15.87 -7.20
CA LEU A 185 4.44 14.46 -7.55
C LEU A 185 5.02 14.35 -8.95
N ALA A 186 6.01 13.49 -9.11
CA ALA A 186 6.45 12.95 -10.39
C ALA A 186 6.31 11.43 -10.38
N LEU A 187 5.82 10.83 -11.48
CA LEU A 187 5.70 9.39 -11.68
C LEU A 187 6.45 8.96 -12.95
N ALA A 188 7.27 7.93 -12.83
CA ALA A 188 7.97 7.32 -13.96
C ALA A 188 7.04 6.33 -14.70
N ALA A 189 5.97 6.85 -15.29
CA ALA A 189 4.96 6.07 -15.99
C ALA A 189 4.46 6.80 -17.23
N GLU A 190 4.48 6.11 -18.37
CA GLU A 190 3.94 6.61 -19.64
C GLU A 190 2.45 6.29 -19.82
N ARG A 191 1.92 5.36 -19.01
CA ARG A 191 0.55 4.86 -19.10
C ARG A 191 -0.06 4.66 -17.72
N TYR A 192 -1.38 4.80 -17.67
CA TYR A 192 -2.20 4.42 -16.52
C TYR A 192 -3.33 3.51 -16.98
N LEU A 193 -3.89 2.73 -16.08
CA LEU A 193 -5.05 1.89 -16.41
C LEU A 193 -6.33 2.71 -16.35
N GLU A 194 -7.11 2.60 -17.43
CA GLU A 194 -8.47 3.14 -17.48
C GLU A 194 -9.34 2.40 -16.48
N THR A 195 -10.07 3.13 -15.65
CA THR A 195 -11.00 2.56 -14.67
C THR A 195 -12.45 2.68 -15.12
N SER A 196 -13.26 1.69 -14.74
CA SER A 196 -14.70 1.67 -14.93
C SER A 196 -15.45 2.15 -13.68
N PRO A 197 -16.77 2.40 -13.73
CA PRO A 197 -17.57 2.48 -12.53
C PRO A 197 -17.36 1.25 -11.64
N GLY A 198 -17.15 1.43 -10.33
CA GLY A 198 -16.76 0.35 -9.42
C GLY A 198 -15.25 0.17 -9.27
N CYS A 199 -14.44 1.08 -9.81
CA CYS A 199 -12.98 1.14 -9.63
C CYS A 199 -12.24 -0.12 -10.14
N LEU A 200 -12.78 -0.81 -11.13
CA LEU A 200 -12.12 -1.91 -11.83
C LEU A 200 -11.47 -1.41 -13.12
N PRO A 201 -10.28 -1.91 -13.50
CA PRO A 201 -9.71 -1.60 -14.80
C PRO A 201 -10.57 -2.14 -15.94
N THR A 202 -10.60 -1.42 -17.06
CA THR A 202 -11.29 -1.86 -18.27
C THR A 202 -10.45 -2.84 -19.10
N GLY A 203 -9.22 -3.10 -18.72
CA GLY A 203 -8.23 -3.83 -19.52
C GLY A 203 -7.39 -2.93 -20.42
N ARG A 204 -7.68 -1.63 -20.50
CA ARG A 204 -6.96 -0.67 -21.35
C ARG A 204 -5.93 0.13 -20.55
N ALA A 205 -4.73 0.23 -21.09
CA ALA A 205 -3.70 1.14 -20.60
C ALA A 205 -3.67 2.38 -21.52
N LEU A 206 -4.00 3.54 -20.96
CA LEU A 206 -4.06 4.81 -21.67
C LEU A 206 -2.77 5.61 -21.50
N PRO A 207 -2.32 6.38 -22.51
CA PRO A 207 -1.17 7.26 -22.37
C PRO A 207 -1.49 8.39 -21.39
N VAL A 208 -0.50 8.77 -20.57
CA VAL A 208 -0.64 9.91 -19.65
C VAL A 208 -0.52 11.25 -20.37
N ALA A 209 0.20 11.30 -21.50
CA ALA A 209 0.53 12.51 -22.23
C ALA A 209 -0.72 13.35 -22.57
N GLY A 210 -0.69 14.62 -22.21
CA GLY A 210 -1.78 15.57 -22.50
C GLY A 210 -3.05 15.37 -21.64
N THR A 211 -2.97 14.56 -20.59
CA THR A 211 -4.08 14.27 -19.68
C THR A 211 -3.82 14.80 -18.26
N PRO A 212 -4.82 14.88 -17.39
CA PRO A 212 -4.62 15.16 -15.95
C PRO A 212 -3.68 14.16 -15.26
N PHE A 213 -3.48 12.97 -15.82
CA PHE A 213 -2.64 11.89 -15.31
C PHE A 213 -1.15 12.03 -15.69
N ASP A 214 -0.78 13.08 -16.44
CA ASP A 214 0.63 13.31 -16.82
C ASP A 214 1.44 13.87 -15.64
N PHE A 215 2.04 12.96 -14.89
CA PHE A 215 2.98 13.23 -13.80
C PHE A 215 4.45 12.95 -14.19
N ARG A 216 4.78 12.81 -15.47
CA ARG A 216 6.18 12.60 -15.92
C ARG A 216 7.07 13.78 -15.57
N ALA A 217 6.54 14.99 -15.61
CA ALA A 217 7.12 16.17 -14.98
C ALA A 217 6.44 16.46 -13.66
N ALA A 218 7.21 16.83 -12.63
CA ALA A 218 6.68 17.13 -11.32
C ALA A 218 5.63 18.24 -11.37
N LYS A 219 4.45 17.97 -10.78
CA LYS A 219 3.36 18.93 -10.65
C LYS A 219 2.64 18.77 -9.32
N ALA A 220 1.96 19.82 -8.86
CA ALA A 220 1.12 19.71 -7.67
C ALA A 220 0.03 18.64 -7.87
N VAL A 221 -0.16 17.77 -6.87
CA VAL A 221 -1.14 16.69 -6.92
C VAL A 221 -2.55 17.23 -7.17
N GLY A 222 -2.90 18.34 -6.54
CA GLY A 222 -4.20 18.99 -6.69
C GLY A 222 -4.39 19.80 -7.96
N ARG A 223 -3.34 20.01 -8.80
CA ARG A 223 -3.40 20.92 -9.95
C ARG A 223 -4.54 20.62 -10.91
N ASP A 224 -4.68 19.34 -11.27
CA ASP A 224 -5.65 18.92 -12.29
C ASP A 224 -6.80 18.08 -11.71
N ILE A 225 -6.83 17.85 -10.38
CA ILE A 225 -7.76 16.91 -9.72
C ILE A 225 -9.23 17.33 -9.84
N GLY A 226 -9.50 18.63 -10.02
CA GLY A 226 -10.83 19.20 -10.21
C GLY A 226 -11.26 19.35 -11.68
N THR A 227 -10.45 18.89 -12.65
CA THR A 227 -10.81 18.97 -14.07
C THR A 227 -12.00 18.05 -14.38
N PRO A 228 -12.82 18.37 -15.43
CA PRO A 228 -13.98 17.58 -15.78
C PRO A 228 -13.66 16.26 -16.51
N ALA A 229 -12.47 15.71 -16.29
CA ALA A 229 -12.07 14.41 -16.85
C ALA A 229 -12.91 13.29 -16.26
N GLU A 230 -13.46 12.42 -17.11
CA GLU A 230 -14.32 11.31 -16.69
C GLU A 230 -13.65 10.41 -15.65
N GLN A 231 -12.41 10.02 -15.91
CA GLN A 231 -11.64 9.13 -15.04
C GLN A 231 -11.48 9.71 -13.62
N LEU A 232 -11.26 11.02 -13.48
CA LEU A 232 -11.20 11.67 -12.16
C LEU A 232 -12.56 11.70 -11.47
N ARG A 233 -13.64 11.93 -12.23
CA ARG A 233 -15.01 11.97 -11.67
C ARG A 233 -15.47 10.61 -11.16
N LEU A 234 -15.12 9.53 -11.85
CA LEU A 234 -15.50 8.17 -11.46
C LEU A 234 -15.04 7.81 -10.04
N VAL A 235 -13.87 8.30 -9.63
CA VAL A 235 -13.24 7.94 -8.34
C VAL A 235 -13.00 9.15 -7.44
N ASN A 236 -13.67 10.28 -7.75
CA ASN A 236 -13.58 11.53 -6.98
C ASN A 236 -12.12 12.02 -6.78
N GLY A 237 -11.25 11.90 -7.78
CA GLY A 237 -9.85 12.29 -7.73
C GLY A 237 -8.94 11.26 -8.39
N TYR A 238 -7.72 11.07 -7.85
CA TYR A 238 -6.87 9.98 -8.32
C TYR A 238 -7.12 8.73 -7.46
N ASP A 239 -7.36 7.62 -8.13
CA ASP A 239 -7.38 6.25 -7.62
C ASP A 239 -7.12 5.33 -8.81
N HIS A 240 -5.88 5.42 -9.35
CA HIS A 240 -5.53 4.78 -10.62
C HIS A 240 -4.18 4.09 -10.54
N HIS A 241 -4.09 2.98 -11.26
CA HIS A 241 -2.85 2.23 -11.40
C HIS A 241 -2.00 2.78 -12.55
N PHE A 242 -0.79 3.21 -12.23
CA PHE A 242 0.23 3.67 -13.18
C PHE A 242 1.18 2.54 -13.50
N CYS A 243 1.39 2.26 -14.80
CA CYS A 243 2.30 1.21 -15.25
C CYS A 243 3.74 1.71 -15.16
N VAL A 244 4.57 1.04 -14.38
CA VAL A 244 6.00 1.34 -14.23
C VAL A 244 6.79 0.36 -15.07
N ASP A 245 7.31 0.83 -16.19
CA ASP A 245 8.06 0.00 -17.13
C ASP A 245 9.44 -0.41 -16.57
N GLY A 246 10.00 -1.50 -17.10
CA GLY A 246 11.29 -2.05 -16.71
C GLY A 246 11.22 -3.16 -15.68
N ALA A 247 12.37 -3.64 -15.22
CA ALA A 247 12.53 -4.73 -14.26
C ALA A 247 13.52 -4.36 -13.14
N GLY A 248 13.49 -5.13 -12.06
CA GLY A 248 14.33 -4.88 -10.90
C GLY A 248 13.90 -3.64 -10.10
N LEU A 249 14.74 -3.23 -9.16
CA LEU A 249 14.50 -2.05 -8.33
C LEU A 249 14.76 -0.79 -9.17
N ARG A 250 13.72 0.03 -9.36
CA ARG A 250 13.78 1.24 -10.21
C ARG A 250 12.91 2.35 -9.67
N ARG A 251 13.25 3.58 -10.00
CA ARG A 251 12.48 4.76 -9.63
C ARG A 251 11.07 4.68 -10.19
N ALA A 252 10.08 4.83 -9.33
CA ALA A 252 8.67 4.89 -9.70
C ALA A 252 8.03 6.25 -9.41
N ALA A 253 8.41 6.88 -8.29
CA ALA A 253 7.84 8.17 -7.91
C ALA A 253 8.83 9.09 -7.19
N VAL A 254 8.53 10.38 -7.23
CA VAL A 254 9.11 11.41 -6.35
C VAL A 254 7.97 12.27 -5.83
N LEU A 255 7.78 12.30 -4.51
CA LEU A 255 6.83 13.18 -3.83
C LEU A 255 7.60 14.21 -3.02
N ARG A 256 7.17 15.48 -3.05
CA ARG A 256 7.79 16.56 -2.27
C ARG A 256 6.72 17.37 -1.53
N GLY A 257 6.93 17.57 -0.24
CA GLY A 257 6.14 18.48 0.59
C GLY A 257 6.41 19.94 0.20
N ASP A 258 5.36 20.69 -0.01
CA ASP A 258 5.40 22.08 -0.45
C ASP A 258 5.89 23.03 0.66
N SER A 259 5.56 22.76 1.92
CA SER A 259 5.95 23.59 3.07
C SER A 259 7.15 23.04 3.83
N SER A 260 7.29 21.72 3.99
CA SER A 260 8.42 21.12 4.71
C SER A 260 9.71 21.10 3.90
N GLY A 261 9.58 21.11 2.56
CA GLY A 261 10.70 20.88 1.63
C GLY A 261 11.20 19.43 1.59
N ILE A 262 10.63 18.53 2.41
CA ILE A 262 10.99 17.11 2.41
C ILE A 262 10.63 16.51 1.06
N ALA A 263 11.58 15.78 0.47
CA ALA A 263 11.36 14.97 -0.71
C ALA A 263 11.47 13.49 -0.35
N MET A 264 10.55 12.69 -0.87
CA MET A 264 10.56 11.23 -0.80
C MET A 264 10.66 10.68 -2.21
N THR A 265 11.67 9.87 -2.46
CA THR A 265 11.76 9.06 -3.68
C THR A 265 11.28 7.65 -3.37
N MET A 266 10.53 7.06 -4.28
CA MET A 266 10.08 5.68 -4.19
C MET A 266 10.67 4.87 -5.33
N ASP A 267 11.47 3.88 -4.99
CA ASP A 267 11.97 2.87 -5.91
C ASP A 267 11.26 1.54 -5.62
N THR A 268 10.86 0.79 -6.65
CA THR A 268 10.14 -0.49 -6.47
C THR A 268 10.51 -1.52 -7.52
N THR A 269 10.32 -2.79 -7.17
CA THR A 269 10.36 -3.93 -8.10
C THR A 269 9.00 -4.29 -8.69
N SER A 270 7.91 -3.68 -8.17
CA SER A 270 6.54 -3.96 -8.61
C SER A 270 6.26 -3.41 -10.01
N PRO A 271 5.37 -4.04 -10.81
CA PRO A 271 5.10 -3.65 -12.19
C PRO A 271 4.33 -2.33 -12.32
N GLY A 272 3.80 -1.80 -11.24
CA GLY A 272 3.09 -0.53 -11.23
C GLY A 272 2.86 0.02 -9.84
N VAL A 273 2.19 1.17 -9.80
CA VAL A 273 1.89 1.92 -8.57
C VAL A 273 0.46 2.42 -8.63
N GLN A 274 -0.34 2.11 -7.61
CA GLN A 274 -1.61 2.78 -7.38
C GLN A 274 -1.34 4.15 -6.78
N LEU A 275 -1.82 5.21 -7.44
CA LEU A 275 -1.90 6.56 -6.89
C LEU A 275 -3.31 6.76 -6.34
N TYR A 276 -3.41 6.96 -5.03
CA TYR A 276 -4.67 7.27 -4.37
C TYR A 276 -4.54 8.55 -3.54
N THR A 277 -5.48 9.47 -3.70
CA THR A 277 -5.44 10.80 -3.07
C THR A 277 -6.36 10.92 -1.86
N ALA A 278 -6.56 9.83 -1.11
CA ALA A 278 -7.40 9.78 0.09
C ALA A 278 -8.82 10.35 -0.14
N ASN A 279 -9.40 10.09 -1.31
CA ASN A 279 -10.66 10.67 -1.76
C ASN A 279 -11.85 10.32 -0.86
N TRP A 280 -11.81 9.10 -0.27
CA TRP A 280 -12.89 8.51 0.54
C TRP A 280 -12.57 8.50 2.04
N LEU A 281 -11.44 9.08 2.42
CA LEU A 281 -11.09 9.19 3.84
C LEU A 281 -12.05 10.18 4.50
N SER A 282 -13.01 9.67 5.27
CA SER A 282 -13.94 10.53 6.01
C SER A 282 -13.22 11.30 7.12
N ARG A 283 -13.75 12.46 7.50
CA ARG A 283 -13.22 13.24 8.63
C ARG A 283 -13.16 12.40 9.90
N ARG A 284 -11.96 12.28 10.49
CA ARG A 284 -11.70 11.47 11.69
C ARG A 284 -10.52 11.97 12.49
N GLY A 285 -10.43 11.54 13.75
CA GLY A 285 -9.23 11.72 14.55
C GLY A 285 -8.05 10.92 14.00
N GLY A 286 -6.88 11.43 14.20
CA GLY A 286 -5.60 10.81 13.85
C GLY A 286 -4.58 10.94 14.97
N LYS A 287 -3.31 10.62 14.71
CA LYS A 287 -2.22 10.70 15.68
C LYS A 287 -2.08 12.08 16.28
N ASN A 288 -1.77 12.12 17.59
CA ASN A 288 -1.43 13.33 18.33
C ASN A 288 -2.50 14.44 18.22
N GLY A 289 -3.78 14.06 18.17
CA GLY A 289 -4.89 15.00 18.04
C GLY A 289 -5.07 15.62 16.65
N ALA A 290 -4.35 15.13 15.63
CA ALA A 290 -4.57 15.54 14.25
C ALA A 290 -5.99 15.18 13.79
N VAL A 291 -6.51 15.95 12.84
CA VAL A 291 -7.77 15.63 12.15
C VAL A 291 -7.45 15.29 10.71
N TYR A 292 -7.81 14.09 10.30
CA TYR A 292 -7.72 13.66 8.91
C TYR A 292 -9.00 14.00 8.17
N GLU A 293 -8.85 14.48 6.96
CA GLU A 293 -9.94 14.85 6.05
C GLU A 293 -9.64 14.28 4.65
N PRO A 294 -10.63 14.24 3.74
CA PRO A 294 -10.35 13.89 2.36
C PRO A 294 -9.17 14.70 1.80
N ARG A 295 -8.30 14.02 1.05
CA ARG A 295 -7.11 14.64 0.41
C ARG A 295 -6.03 15.16 1.38
N CYS A 296 -6.04 14.69 2.62
CA CYS A 296 -4.97 15.02 3.56
C CYS A 296 -3.67 14.23 3.33
N ALA A 297 -3.68 13.26 2.42
CA ALA A 297 -2.52 12.42 2.13
C ALA A 297 -2.53 11.89 0.69
N VAL A 298 -1.40 11.33 0.28
CA VAL A 298 -1.20 10.60 -0.97
C VAL A 298 -0.74 9.19 -0.64
N CYS A 299 -1.44 8.17 -1.15
CA CYS A 299 -0.97 6.79 -1.14
C CYS A 299 -0.24 6.49 -2.46
N LEU A 300 0.91 5.86 -2.35
CA LEU A 300 1.70 5.33 -3.45
C LEU A 300 1.92 3.85 -3.15
N GLU A 301 1.13 3.00 -3.76
CA GLU A 301 1.04 1.57 -3.45
C GLU A 301 1.66 0.74 -4.59
N PRO A 302 2.92 0.31 -4.45
CA PRO A 302 3.54 -0.56 -5.44
C PRO A 302 2.88 -1.93 -5.45
N GLN A 303 2.35 -2.36 -6.60
CA GLN A 303 1.56 -3.58 -6.71
C GLN A 303 1.46 -4.10 -8.14
N PHE A 304 0.87 -5.29 -8.30
CA PHE A 304 0.35 -5.73 -9.60
C PHE A 304 -0.91 -4.93 -9.98
N PRO A 305 -1.25 -4.86 -11.28
CA PRO A 305 -2.48 -4.23 -11.72
C PRO A 305 -3.69 -4.79 -10.97
N PRO A 306 -4.64 -3.95 -10.53
CA PRO A 306 -5.91 -4.43 -10.01
C PRO A 306 -6.58 -5.36 -11.02
N ASP A 307 -7.32 -6.35 -10.53
CA ASP A 307 -8.11 -7.29 -11.34
C ASP A 307 -7.32 -8.00 -12.47
N ALA A 308 -5.98 -8.09 -12.32
CA ALA A 308 -5.11 -8.65 -13.36
C ALA A 308 -5.52 -10.08 -13.77
N VAL A 309 -6.12 -10.85 -12.88
CA VAL A 309 -6.58 -12.22 -13.13
C VAL A 309 -7.63 -12.33 -14.23
N HIS A 310 -8.38 -11.25 -14.49
CA HIS A 310 -9.37 -11.16 -15.56
C HIS A 310 -8.83 -10.49 -16.83
N HIS A 311 -7.60 -9.99 -16.80
CA HIS A 311 -6.95 -9.30 -17.91
C HIS A 311 -5.63 -9.99 -18.32
N PRO A 312 -5.65 -10.99 -19.21
CA PRO A 312 -4.44 -11.75 -19.56
C PRO A 312 -3.27 -10.93 -20.10
N GLY A 313 -3.55 -9.71 -20.59
CA GLY A 313 -2.51 -8.77 -21.05
C GLY A 313 -1.78 -8.01 -19.93
N PHE A 314 -2.21 -8.14 -18.67
CA PHE A 314 -1.56 -7.53 -17.53
C PHE A 314 -0.53 -8.47 -16.90
N PRO A 315 0.52 -7.93 -16.23
CA PRO A 315 1.34 -8.71 -15.32
C PRO A 315 0.47 -9.45 -14.30
N GLN A 316 0.67 -10.75 -14.15
CA GLN A 316 -0.19 -11.59 -13.33
C GLN A 316 0.38 -11.77 -11.91
N PRO A 317 -0.45 -11.69 -10.85
CA PRO A 317 -0.04 -11.95 -9.47
C PRO A 317 -0.02 -13.45 -9.15
N LEU A 318 0.23 -14.29 -10.12
CA LEU A 318 0.27 -15.75 -9.96
C LEU A 318 1.56 -16.16 -9.25
N LEU A 319 1.41 -16.89 -8.15
CA LEU A 319 2.50 -17.56 -7.44
C LEU A 319 2.30 -19.07 -7.60
N ARG A 320 3.23 -19.72 -8.31
CA ARG A 320 3.17 -21.17 -8.48
C ARG A 320 3.76 -21.87 -7.27
N ARG A 321 3.30 -23.09 -7.03
CA ARG A 321 3.87 -23.97 -6.01
C ARG A 321 5.38 -24.07 -6.15
N GLY A 322 6.11 -23.79 -5.07
CA GLY A 322 7.57 -23.87 -5.01
C GLY A 322 8.28 -22.64 -5.60
N GLU A 323 7.55 -21.67 -6.16
CA GLU A 323 8.12 -20.36 -6.48
C GLU A 323 8.12 -19.46 -5.25
N VAL A 324 9.05 -18.52 -5.23
CA VAL A 324 9.12 -17.51 -4.17
C VAL A 324 8.74 -16.15 -4.74
N TYR A 325 7.65 -15.59 -4.22
CA TYR A 325 7.28 -14.21 -4.44
C TYR A 325 8.28 -13.30 -3.74
N ARG A 326 8.88 -12.35 -4.46
CA ARG A 326 9.79 -11.35 -3.90
C ARG A 326 9.55 -10.00 -4.52
N HIS A 327 9.17 -9.03 -3.67
CA HIS A 327 9.09 -7.63 -4.06
C HIS A 327 9.72 -6.73 -3.01
N CYS A 328 10.19 -5.58 -3.45
CA CYS A 328 10.84 -4.60 -2.60
C CYS A 328 10.40 -3.19 -2.99
N THR A 329 10.21 -2.35 -1.98
CA THR A 329 10.00 -0.91 -2.14
C THR A 329 10.95 -0.17 -1.20
N VAL A 330 11.56 0.90 -1.71
CA VAL A 330 12.47 1.77 -0.95
C VAL A 330 11.95 3.19 -1.00
N TYR A 331 11.69 3.75 0.17
CA TYR A 331 11.34 5.15 0.36
C TYR A 331 12.55 5.89 0.90
N SER A 332 13.19 6.73 0.08
CA SER A 332 14.39 7.49 0.46
C SER A 332 14.04 8.97 0.63
N PHE A 333 14.48 9.56 1.74
CA PHE A 333 14.14 10.92 2.13
C PHE A 333 15.34 11.86 2.01
N SER A 334 15.04 13.11 1.63
CA SER A 334 16.00 14.23 1.59
C SER A 334 15.26 15.55 1.87
N LYS A 335 16.07 16.60 2.18
CA LYS A 335 15.56 17.96 2.38
C LYS A 335 16.41 18.97 1.65
#